data_8a5d39c3c5ac25ebd233cce4504b6635
#
_entry.id   8a5d39c3c5ac25ebd233cce4504b6635
#
_cell.length_a   1.000
_cell.length_b   1.000
_cell.length_c   1.000
_cell.angle_alpha   90.00
_cell.angle_beta   90.00
_cell.angle_gamma   90.00
#
_symmetry.space_group_name_H-M   'P 1'
#
loop_
_entity.id
_entity.type
_entity.pdbx_description
1 polymer ?
#
loop_
_entity_poly.entity_id
_entity_poly.type
_entity_poly.pdbx_seq_one_letter_code
_entity_poly.pdbx_strand_id
1 'polypeptide(L)'
;MKTYLNAILFFLLATISNAQDFKTPVDYLNYIGKETEIISRTTWKYTTTVAHTKNARRIDATRKSLVKSIQNATKKIEALKDGYKGDVEYKNQLLAYLSISEKHINEEYDKIIDMQEVAEQSYDYMEAYIMTRDLVNAKINEEVDKLNANQKIFANKYNIQIGEDDSELGKKMKISNEVFENHTQLYLIFFKVNFTESVLLKAIESNDISAIQQNSNALEQYSNEGMEKLKTFKPYKNDMSLVLATKKYLEFSKKEALELSPSVVSFMMLNQKFQESKKKMDNKSASSRTKEEIDNFNKLVNEVNKEVGNYNRTINKFNTDRTNTINNWNVTGDNFIARYVPID
;
A
#
# COMPACT_ATOMS: atom_id res chain seq x y z
N MET A 1 10.16 1.42 -87.12
CA MET A 1 9.97 0.91 -85.75
C MET A 1 10.81 1.73 -84.83
N LYS A 2 10.22 2.61 -84.06
CA LYS A 2 10.92 3.47 -83.08
C LYS A 2 10.87 2.84 -81.74
N THR A 3 12.00 2.44 -81.19
CA THR A 3 12.21 1.91 -79.83
C THR A 3 12.32 3.12 -78.88
N TYR A 4 11.34 3.23 -77.96
CA TYR A 4 11.39 4.20 -76.84
C TYR A 4 12.15 3.56 -75.67
N LEU A 5 13.29 4.17 -75.34
CA LEU A 5 14.09 3.85 -74.17
C LEU A 5 13.53 4.59 -72.96
N ASN A 6 12.79 3.92 -72.08
CA ASN A 6 12.35 4.49 -70.81
C ASN A 6 13.52 4.48 -69.81
N ALA A 7 14.09 5.65 -69.56
CA ALA A 7 15.03 5.86 -68.46
C ALA A 7 14.21 5.99 -67.17
N ILE A 8 14.24 4.99 -66.31
CA ILE A 8 13.72 5.06 -64.95
C ILE A 8 14.73 5.83 -64.09
N LEU A 9 14.39 7.07 -63.76
CA LEU A 9 15.14 7.90 -62.82
C LEU A 9 14.83 7.44 -61.39
N PHE A 10 15.75 6.63 -60.79
CA PHE A 10 15.68 6.26 -59.38
C PHE A 10 15.99 7.53 -58.54
N PHE A 11 14.95 8.18 -57.99
CA PHE A 11 15.13 9.17 -56.94
C PHE A 11 15.48 8.42 -55.64
N LEU A 12 16.74 8.36 -55.29
CA LEU A 12 17.23 8.05 -53.97
C LEU A 12 16.77 9.19 -53.06
N LEU A 13 15.62 9.04 -52.41
CA LEU A 13 15.26 9.82 -51.25
C LEU A 13 16.24 9.44 -50.13
N ALA A 14 17.35 10.17 -50.05
CA ALA A 14 18.18 10.19 -48.86
C ALA A 14 17.29 10.78 -47.75
N THR A 15 16.70 9.90 -46.93
CA THR A 15 16.16 10.29 -45.64
C THR A 15 17.34 10.83 -44.84
N ILE A 16 17.47 12.15 -44.79
CA ILE A 16 18.34 12.81 -43.82
C ILE A 16 17.74 12.46 -42.46
N SER A 17 18.20 11.35 -41.89
CA SER A 17 17.99 11.10 -40.46
C SER A 17 18.74 12.23 -39.78
N ASN A 18 18.02 13.18 -39.17
CA ASN A 18 18.60 14.15 -38.26
C ASN A 18 19.19 13.39 -37.08
N ALA A 19 20.35 12.80 -37.24
CA ALA A 19 21.21 12.36 -36.17
C ALA A 19 21.60 13.64 -35.43
N GLN A 20 21.16 13.80 -34.18
CA GLN A 20 21.53 14.95 -33.38
C GLN A 20 23.02 14.85 -33.09
N ASP A 21 23.82 15.63 -33.84
CA ASP A 21 25.27 15.62 -33.73
C ASP A 21 25.68 16.53 -32.55
N PHE A 22 26.11 15.90 -31.45
CA PHE A 22 26.60 16.62 -30.27
C PHE A 22 28.05 17.06 -30.50
N LYS A 23 28.31 18.35 -30.41
CA LYS A 23 29.65 18.91 -30.57
C LYS A 23 30.60 18.43 -29.48
N THR A 24 30.13 18.38 -28.26
CA THR A 24 30.92 17.92 -27.10
C THR A 24 30.20 16.81 -26.33
N PRO A 25 30.94 15.97 -25.59
CA PRO A 25 30.32 14.94 -24.76
C PRO A 25 29.51 15.56 -23.60
N VAL A 26 29.79 16.79 -23.21
CA VAL A 26 29.01 17.57 -22.22
C VAL A 26 27.63 17.93 -22.80
N ASP A 27 27.56 18.31 -24.10
CA ASP A 27 26.26 18.60 -24.74
C ASP A 27 25.37 17.35 -24.75
N TYR A 28 25.96 16.18 -24.99
CA TYR A 28 25.26 14.91 -24.93
C TYR A 28 24.72 14.60 -23.54
N LEU A 29 25.54 14.73 -22.49
CA LEU A 29 25.08 14.56 -21.11
C LEU A 29 24.03 15.56 -20.70
N ASN A 30 24.18 16.83 -21.10
CA ASN A 30 23.21 17.89 -20.84
C ASN A 30 21.86 17.62 -21.51
N TYR A 31 21.88 17.06 -22.73
CA TYR A 31 20.65 16.70 -23.44
C TYR A 31 19.90 15.58 -22.64
N ILE A 32 20.60 14.53 -22.24
CA ILE A 32 20.05 13.47 -21.40
C ILE A 32 19.59 14.03 -20.05
N GLY A 33 20.39 14.87 -19.41
CA GLY A 33 20.10 15.49 -18.12
C GLY A 33 18.80 16.28 -18.12
N LYS A 34 18.50 17.03 -19.21
CA LYS A 34 17.22 17.75 -19.34
C LYS A 34 16.01 16.81 -19.35
N GLU A 35 16.11 15.68 -20.02
CA GLU A 35 14.99 14.72 -20.08
C GLU A 35 14.79 14.02 -18.73
N THR A 36 15.88 13.64 -18.05
CA THR A 36 15.81 13.05 -16.71
C THR A 36 15.35 14.05 -15.64
N GLU A 37 15.68 15.34 -15.76
CA GLU A 37 15.18 16.40 -14.88
C GLU A 37 13.65 16.54 -14.97
N ILE A 38 13.08 16.46 -16.18
CA ILE A 38 11.62 16.49 -16.39
C ILE A 38 10.96 15.31 -15.66
N ILE A 39 11.55 14.10 -15.77
CA ILE A 39 11.06 12.91 -15.06
C ILE A 39 11.13 13.15 -13.54
N SER A 40 12.26 13.62 -13.02
CA SER A 40 12.44 13.88 -11.60
C SER A 40 11.40 14.88 -11.06
N ARG A 41 11.12 15.95 -11.77
CA ARG A 41 10.10 16.94 -11.40
C ARG A 41 8.69 16.36 -11.43
N THR A 42 8.36 15.52 -12.43
CA THR A 42 7.04 14.86 -12.50
C THR A 42 6.89 13.76 -11.46
N THR A 43 7.97 13.03 -11.13
CA THR A 43 8.01 12.08 -10.01
C THR A 43 7.73 12.81 -8.69
N TRP A 44 8.40 13.93 -8.45
CA TRP A 44 8.16 14.73 -7.25
C TRP A 44 6.71 15.19 -7.14
N LYS A 45 6.14 15.69 -8.23
CA LYS A 45 4.73 16.08 -8.27
C LYS A 45 3.78 14.94 -7.96
N TYR A 46 4.07 13.73 -8.46
CA TYR A 46 3.30 12.54 -8.13
C TYR A 46 3.45 12.18 -6.65
N THR A 47 4.67 12.12 -6.12
CA THR A 47 4.98 11.82 -4.72
C THR A 47 4.26 12.77 -3.76
N THR A 48 4.34 14.09 -3.98
CA THR A 48 3.66 15.09 -3.15
C THR A 48 2.13 15.00 -3.27
N THR A 49 1.62 14.66 -4.46
CA THR A 49 0.18 14.45 -4.63
C THR A 49 -0.30 13.24 -3.82
N VAL A 50 0.42 12.12 -3.84
CA VAL A 50 0.10 10.94 -3.02
C VAL A 50 0.16 11.25 -1.52
N ALA A 51 1.17 12.02 -1.10
CA ALA A 51 1.37 12.37 0.32
C ALA A 51 0.29 13.32 0.88
N HIS A 52 -0.22 14.23 0.05
CA HIS A 52 -1.02 15.37 0.54
C HIS A 52 -2.47 15.40 0.04
N THR A 53 -2.94 14.39 -0.71
CA THR A 53 -4.33 14.31 -1.16
C THR A 53 -4.87 12.89 -1.18
N LYS A 54 -6.15 12.74 -0.86
CA LYS A 54 -6.92 11.50 -1.02
C LYS A 54 -7.75 11.49 -2.31
N ASN A 55 -7.57 12.49 -3.18
CA ASN A 55 -8.33 12.59 -4.43
C ASN A 55 -7.73 11.64 -5.48
N ALA A 56 -8.34 10.46 -5.65
CA ALA A 56 -7.89 9.43 -6.58
C ALA A 56 -7.73 9.94 -8.03
N ARG A 57 -8.63 10.82 -8.50
CA ARG A 57 -8.52 11.40 -9.85
C ARG A 57 -7.27 12.28 -10.00
N ARG A 58 -6.93 13.03 -8.95
CA ARG A 58 -5.73 13.88 -8.95
C ARG A 58 -4.46 13.05 -8.89
N ILE A 59 -4.45 11.98 -8.08
CA ILE A 59 -3.33 11.01 -8.01
C ILE A 59 -3.13 10.36 -9.38
N ASP A 60 -4.18 9.83 -10.00
CA ASP A 60 -4.10 9.21 -11.33
C ASP A 60 -3.64 10.19 -12.41
N ALA A 61 -4.12 11.43 -12.39
CA ALA A 61 -3.70 12.44 -13.35
C ALA A 61 -2.19 12.76 -13.26
N THR A 62 -1.63 12.84 -12.04
CA THR A 62 -0.19 13.05 -11.84
C THR A 62 0.63 11.83 -12.20
N ARG A 63 0.13 10.62 -11.92
CA ARG A 63 0.74 9.37 -12.38
C ARG A 63 0.83 9.29 -13.91
N LYS A 64 -0.30 9.53 -14.60
CA LYS A 64 -0.33 9.56 -16.08
C LYS A 64 0.63 10.60 -16.65
N SER A 65 0.77 11.75 -15.99
CA SER A 65 1.74 12.77 -16.37
C SER A 65 3.19 12.27 -16.23
N LEU A 66 3.49 11.54 -15.15
CA LEU A 66 4.80 10.94 -14.94
C LEU A 66 5.10 9.86 -16.01
N VAL A 67 4.18 8.92 -16.24
CA VAL A 67 4.32 7.90 -17.29
C VAL A 67 4.57 8.55 -18.65
N LYS A 68 3.80 9.59 -18.99
CA LYS A 68 3.99 10.33 -20.25
C LYS A 68 5.37 11.00 -20.34
N SER A 69 5.90 11.52 -19.23
CA SER A 69 7.25 12.12 -19.23
C SER A 69 8.33 11.06 -19.46
N ILE A 70 8.20 9.87 -18.87
CA ILE A 70 9.10 8.74 -19.09
C ILE A 70 9.04 8.30 -20.56
N GLN A 71 7.86 8.08 -21.12
CA GLN A 71 7.68 7.68 -22.53
C GLN A 71 8.25 8.71 -23.51
N ASN A 72 8.09 9.99 -23.23
CA ASN A 72 8.65 11.04 -24.06
C ASN A 72 10.18 11.06 -23.99
N ALA A 73 10.75 10.92 -22.81
CA ALA A 73 12.21 10.79 -22.64
C ALA A 73 12.74 9.55 -23.35
N THR A 74 12.09 8.40 -23.17
CA THR A 74 12.46 7.14 -23.85
C THR A 74 12.55 7.33 -25.36
N LYS A 75 11.50 7.89 -26.00
CA LYS A 75 11.49 8.17 -27.45
C LYS A 75 12.63 9.09 -27.90
N LYS A 76 12.93 10.13 -27.12
CA LYS A 76 14.02 11.06 -27.43
C LYS A 76 15.40 10.41 -27.28
N ILE A 77 15.58 9.56 -26.25
CA ILE A 77 16.84 8.86 -26.01
C ILE A 77 17.04 7.72 -27.04
N GLU A 78 15.98 7.01 -27.42
CA GLU A 78 16.02 6.02 -28.51
C GLU A 78 16.41 6.63 -29.86
N ALA A 79 15.99 7.88 -30.13
CA ALA A 79 16.36 8.58 -31.35
C ALA A 79 17.86 8.87 -31.46
N LEU A 80 18.62 8.81 -30.35
CA LEU A 80 20.08 8.91 -30.33
C LEU A 80 20.73 7.58 -30.75
N LYS A 81 20.50 7.13 -31.99
CA LYS A 81 20.86 5.77 -32.47
C LYS A 81 22.30 5.37 -32.11
N ASP A 82 23.26 6.25 -32.40
CA ASP A 82 24.68 5.98 -32.22
C ASP A 82 25.25 6.49 -30.90
N GLY A 83 24.38 6.95 -29.97
CA GLY A 83 24.80 7.55 -28.71
C GLY A 83 25.71 8.77 -28.92
N TYR A 84 26.86 8.82 -28.22
CA TYR A 84 27.87 9.84 -28.47
C TYR A 84 29.03 9.23 -29.25
N LYS A 85 29.14 9.54 -30.55
CA LYS A 85 30.22 9.04 -31.42
C LYS A 85 30.41 7.50 -31.39
N GLY A 86 29.30 6.78 -31.41
CA GLY A 86 29.26 5.31 -31.33
C GLY A 86 29.28 4.71 -29.93
N ASP A 87 29.42 5.54 -28.91
CA ASP A 87 29.28 5.12 -27.49
C ASP A 87 27.81 5.10 -27.06
N VAL A 88 27.26 3.91 -26.95
CA VAL A 88 25.83 3.67 -26.65
C VAL A 88 25.57 3.14 -25.23
N GLU A 89 26.60 2.84 -24.45
CA GLU A 89 26.45 2.12 -23.17
C GLU A 89 25.62 2.90 -22.17
N TYR A 90 25.97 4.17 -21.93
CA TYR A 90 25.20 5.02 -21.01
C TYR A 90 23.73 5.19 -21.45
N LYS A 91 23.52 5.41 -22.76
CA LYS A 91 22.17 5.49 -23.34
C LYS A 91 21.36 4.21 -23.10
N ASN A 92 21.94 3.05 -23.38
CA ASN A 92 21.24 1.77 -23.26
C ASN A 92 20.90 1.46 -21.80
N GLN A 93 21.79 1.80 -20.87
CA GLN A 93 21.51 1.66 -19.45
C GLN A 93 20.39 2.59 -18.98
N LEU A 94 20.35 3.84 -19.48
CA LEU A 94 19.25 4.76 -19.19
C LEU A 94 17.91 4.21 -19.73
N LEU A 95 17.88 3.67 -20.95
CA LEU A 95 16.67 3.07 -21.52
C LEU A 95 16.18 1.87 -20.71
N ALA A 96 17.08 1.02 -20.20
CA ALA A 96 16.73 -0.08 -19.31
C ALA A 96 16.09 0.44 -18.00
N TYR A 97 16.68 1.45 -17.36
CA TYR A 97 16.11 2.10 -16.18
C TYR A 97 14.72 2.70 -16.45
N LEU A 98 14.55 3.42 -17.57
CA LEU A 98 13.26 4.05 -17.93
C LEU A 98 12.17 3.00 -18.16
N SER A 99 12.49 1.88 -18.83
CA SER A 99 11.56 0.78 -19.09
C SER A 99 11.08 0.13 -17.78
N ILE A 100 11.98 -0.17 -16.85
CA ILE A 100 11.63 -0.74 -15.54
C ILE A 100 10.80 0.25 -14.72
N SER A 101 11.17 1.52 -14.74
CA SER A 101 10.44 2.58 -14.01
C SER A 101 9.01 2.76 -14.53
N GLU A 102 8.82 2.79 -15.86
CA GLU A 102 7.49 2.89 -16.46
C GLU A 102 6.60 1.71 -16.08
N LYS A 103 7.14 0.50 -16.23
CA LYS A 103 6.44 -0.73 -15.87
C LYS A 103 6.00 -0.71 -14.40
N HIS A 104 6.92 -0.34 -13.50
CA HIS A 104 6.64 -0.29 -12.07
C HIS A 104 5.53 0.70 -11.72
N ILE A 105 5.58 1.92 -12.27
CA ILE A 105 4.56 2.95 -12.00
C ILE A 105 3.17 2.51 -12.49
N ASN A 106 3.09 1.81 -13.63
CA ASN A 106 1.84 1.28 -14.14
C ASN A 106 1.33 0.10 -13.30
N GLU A 107 2.19 -0.85 -12.94
CA GLU A 107 1.81 -2.02 -12.13
C GLU A 107 1.40 -1.64 -10.70
N GLU A 108 2.06 -0.66 -10.08
CA GLU A 108 1.68 -0.18 -8.76
C GLU A 108 0.29 0.47 -8.76
N TYR A 109 -0.03 1.21 -9.81
CA TYR A 109 -1.33 1.86 -9.90
C TYR A 109 -2.47 0.84 -10.04
N ASP A 110 -2.30 -0.13 -10.92
CA ASP A 110 -3.29 -1.20 -11.10
C ASP A 110 -3.49 -1.97 -9.78
N LYS A 111 -2.41 -2.24 -9.06
CA LYS A 111 -2.45 -2.89 -7.75
C LYS A 111 -3.02 -2.00 -6.63
N ILE A 112 -2.88 -0.67 -6.70
CA ILE A 112 -3.51 0.24 -5.72
C ILE A 112 -5.04 0.23 -5.88
N ILE A 113 -5.56 0.11 -7.10
CA ILE A 113 -6.99 -0.07 -7.35
C ILE A 113 -7.46 -1.43 -6.80
N ASP A 114 -6.67 -2.48 -7.00
CA ASP A 114 -6.96 -3.83 -6.51
C ASP A 114 -6.61 -4.00 -5.01
N MET A 115 -5.89 -3.07 -4.40
CA MET A 115 -5.47 -3.15 -2.98
C MET A 115 -6.63 -3.25 -2.01
N GLN A 116 -7.75 -2.60 -2.29
CA GLN A 116 -8.94 -2.73 -1.47
C GLN A 116 -9.50 -4.15 -1.57
N GLU A 117 -9.54 -4.70 -2.76
CA GLU A 117 -9.98 -6.07 -3.05
C GLU A 117 -9.02 -7.12 -2.48
N VAL A 118 -7.71 -6.88 -2.59
CA VAL A 118 -6.64 -7.74 -2.01
C VAL A 118 -6.61 -7.65 -0.48
N ALA A 119 -6.82 -6.47 0.10
CA ALA A 119 -6.91 -6.29 1.55
C ALA A 119 -8.12 -7.01 2.14
N GLU A 120 -9.22 -7.10 1.38
CA GLU A 120 -10.42 -7.82 1.78
C GLU A 120 -10.24 -9.35 1.73
N GLN A 121 -9.23 -9.87 1.00
CA GLN A 121 -9.04 -11.30 0.79
C GLN A 121 -8.18 -12.00 1.85
N SER A 122 -7.04 -11.45 2.25
CA SER A 122 -6.23 -11.95 3.36
C SER A 122 -5.03 -11.06 3.70
N TYR A 123 -4.52 -11.18 4.95
CA TYR A 123 -3.27 -10.57 5.37
C TYR A 123 -2.08 -11.06 4.52
N ASP A 124 -2.04 -12.34 4.16
CA ASP A 124 -0.95 -12.93 3.38
C ASP A 124 -0.83 -12.31 1.99
N TYR A 125 -1.95 -11.95 1.36
CA TYR A 125 -1.94 -11.22 0.08
C TYR A 125 -1.36 -9.81 0.23
N MET A 126 -1.68 -9.10 1.32
CA MET A 126 -1.13 -7.77 1.57
C MET A 126 0.38 -7.84 1.84
N GLU A 127 0.82 -8.82 2.65
CA GLU A 127 2.25 -9.03 2.91
C GLU A 127 2.99 -9.40 1.62
N ALA A 128 2.46 -10.32 0.81
CA ALA A 128 3.02 -10.70 -0.48
C ALA A 128 3.09 -9.51 -1.45
N TYR A 129 2.07 -8.65 -1.47
CA TYR A 129 2.06 -7.42 -2.25
C TYR A 129 3.21 -6.48 -1.84
N ILE A 130 3.35 -6.22 -0.54
CA ILE A 130 4.42 -5.33 -0.03
C ILE A 130 5.79 -5.92 -0.31
N MET A 131 5.99 -7.22 -0.10
CA MET A 131 7.25 -7.91 -0.46
C MET A 131 7.55 -7.80 -1.96
N THR A 132 6.55 -7.95 -2.82
CA THR A 132 6.72 -7.80 -4.28
C THR A 132 7.11 -6.37 -4.63
N ARG A 133 6.48 -5.37 -4.04
CA ARG A 133 6.83 -3.95 -4.20
C ARG A 133 8.28 -3.68 -3.78
N ASP A 134 8.69 -4.21 -2.63
CA ASP A 134 10.05 -4.03 -2.12
C ASP A 134 11.09 -4.70 -3.02
N LEU A 135 10.80 -5.87 -3.60
CA LEU A 135 11.64 -6.52 -4.60
C LEU A 135 11.75 -5.70 -5.90
N VAL A 136 10.66 -5.08 -6.34
CA VAL A 136 10.68 -4.21 -7.53
C VAL A 136 11.48 -2.94 -7.24
N ASN A 137 11.31 -2.32 -6.06
CA ASN A 137 12.12 -1.18 -5.64
C ASN A 137 13.61 -1.53 -5.58
N ALA A 138 13.97 -2.71 -5.08
CA ALA A 138 15.36 -3.19 -5.07
C ALA A 138 15.94 -3.29 -6.50
N LYS A 139 15.15 -3.80 -7.46
CA LYS A 139 15.56 -3.86 -8.88
C LYS A 139 15.74 -2.48 -9.50
N ILE A 140 14.84 -1.54 -9.18
CA ILE A 140 14.98 -0.15 -9.65
C ILE A 140 16.27 0.46 -9.10
N ASN A 141 16.56 0.28 -7.82
CA ASN A 141 17.79 0.78 -7.19
C ASN A 141 19.03 0.16 -7.84
N GLU A 142 19.01 -1.14 -8.15
CA GLU A 142 20.10 -1.79 -8.90
C GLU A 142 20.33 -1.16 -10.28
N GLU A 143 19.26 -0.84 -11.01
CA GLU A 143 19.37 -0.16 -12.30
C GLU A 143 19.84 1.30 -12.17
N VAL A 144 19.45 1.99 -11.09
CA VAL A 144 19.99 3.34 -10.76
C VAL A 144 21.50 3.25 -10.50
N ASP A 145 21.95 2.26 -9.76
CA ASP A 145 23.39 2.07 -9.46
C ASP A 145 24.17 1.79 -10.73
N LYS A 146 23.65 0.93 -11.63
CA LYS A 146 24.23 0.66 -12.95
C LYS A 146 24.27 1.91 -13.81
N LEU A 147 23.20 2.70 -13.83
CA LEU A 147 23.12 3.97 -14.55
C LEU A 147 24.18 4.97 -14.07
N ASN A 148 24.30 5.13 -12.75
CA ASN A 148 25.29 6.00 -12.13
C ASN A 148 26.73 5.52 -12.43
N ALA A 149 26.98 4.21 -12.41
CA ALA A 149 28.26 3.64 -12.76
C ALA A 149 28.60 3.91 -14.23
N ASN A 150 27.67 3.69 -15.15
CA ASN A 150 27.86 3.95 -16.59
C ASN A 150 28.04 5.45 -16.87
N GLN A 151 27.35 6.34 -16.15
CA GLN A 151 27.57 7.77 -16.26
C GLN A 151 29.01 8.17 -15.86
N LYS A 152 29.53 7.58 -14.78
CA LYS A 152 30.92 7.79 -14.33
C LYS A 152 31.94 7.25 -15.35
N ILE A 153 31.67 6.06 -15.95
CA ILE A 153 32.52 5.48 -16.99
C ILE A 153 32.57 6.41 -18.21
N PHE A 154 31.39 6.88 -18.66
CA PHE A 154 31.31 7.83 -19.78
C PHE A 154 32.07 9.12 -19.46
N ALA A 155 31.86 9.70 -18.29
CA ALA A 155 32.53 10.94 -17.87
C ALA A 155 34.05 10.78 -17.83
N ASN A 156 34.55 9.70 -17.25
CA ASN A 156 36.00 9.40 -17.21
C ASN A 156 36.60 9.22 -18.62
N LYS A 157 35.87 8.52 -19.50
CA LYS A 157 36.31 8.29 -20.89
C LYS A 157 36.47 9.58 -21.67
N TYR A 158 35.64 10.59 -21.37
CA TYR A 158 35.67 11.85 -22.09
C TYR A 158 36.20 13.04 -21.25
N ASN A 159 36.88 12.76 -20.12
CA ASN A 159 37.45 13.74 -19.21
C ASN A 159 36.45 14.80 -18.72
N ILE A 160 35.24 14.36 -18.36
CA ILE A 160 34.19 15.21 -17.79
C ILE A 160 34.22 15.07 -16.26
N GLN A 161 34.19 16.18 -15.55
CA GLN A 161 33.96 16.18 -14.11
C GLN A 161 32.47 16.19 -13.84
N ILE A 162 31.97 15.14 -13.16
CA ILE A 162 30.60 15.07 -12.67
C ILE A 162 30.61 15.57 -11.24
N GLY A 163 29.77 16.57 -10.94
CA GLY A 163 29.51 17.01 -9.56
C GLY A 163 28.67 15.95 -8.82
N GLU A 164 28.77 15.94 -7.48
CA GLU A 164 27.84 15.16 -6.66
C GLU A 164 26.42 15.71 -6.82
N ASP A 165 25.44 14.81 -6.94
CA ASP A 165 24.01 15.21 -6.97
C ASP A 165 23.56 15.57 -5.56
N ASP A 166 23.80 16.80 -5.16
CA ASP A 166 23.30 17.40 -3.92
C ASP A 166 22.04 18.23 -4.16
N SER A 167 21.25 17.85 -5.15
CA SER A 167 20.04 18.57 -5.53
C SER A 167 19.02 18.59 -4.39
N GLU A 168 18.37 19.72 -4.19
CA GLU A 168 17.27 19.87 -3.22
C GLU A 168 16.15 18.87 -3.50
N LEU A 169 15.90 18.56 -4.78
CA LEU A 169 14.91 17.58 -5.19
C LEU A 169 15.28 16.15 -4.75
N GLY A 170 16.54 15.76 -4.91
CA GLY A 170 17.06 14.46 -4.45
C GLY A 170 16.93 14.30 -2.95
N LYS A 171 17.26 15.35 -2.17
CA LYS A 171 17.08 15.37 -0.71
C LYS A 171 15.61 15.21 -0.32
N LYS A 172 14.69 15.93 -0.97
CA LYS A 172 13.24 15.83 -0.73
C LYS A 172 12.73 14.42 -1.02
N MET A 173 13.15 13.79 -2.13
CA MET A 173 12.76 12.42 -2.48
C MET A 173 13.26 11.41 -1.45
N LYS A 174 14.50 11.52 -0.99
CA LYS A 174 15.06 10.65 0.06
C LYS A 174 14.26 10.74 1.34
N ILE A 175 13.95 11.95 1.81
CA ILE A 175 13.11 12.17 2.98
C ILE A 175 11.75 11.48 2.81
N SER A 176 11.11 11.65 1.65
CA SER A 176 9.80 11.06 1.38
C SER A 176 9.84 9.53 1.43
N ASN A 177 10.86 8.91 0.85
CA ASN A 177 11.04 7.46 0.89
C ASN A 177 11.19 6.94 2.33
N GLU A 178 12.02 7.58 3.15
CA GLU A 178 12.20 7.23 4.56
C GLU A 178 10.88 7.35 5.36
N VAL A 179 10.09 8.39 5.09
CA VAL A 179 8.77 8.60 5.72
C VAL A 179 7.78 7.52 5.32
N PHE A 180 7.66 7.21 4.04
CA PHE A 180 6.75 6.18 3.56
C PHE A 180 7.14 4.78 4.04
N GLU A 181 8.44 4.47 4.08
CA GLU A 181 8.92 3.19 4.63
C GLU A 181 8.55 3.05 6.10
N ASN A 182 8.80 4.08 6.91
CA ASN A 182 8.47 4.08 8.33
C ASN A 182 6.95 3.93 8.57
N HIS A 183 6.13 4.64 7.78
CA HIS A 183 4.68 4.48 7.81
C HIS A 183 4.24 3.06 7.43
N THR A 184 4.80 2.49 6.38
CA THR A 184 4.45 1.16 5.87
C THR A 184 4.71 0.05 6.90
N GLN A 185 5.82 0.12 7.62
CA GLN A 185 6.12 -0.85 8.68
C GLN A 185 5.05 -0.85 9.79
N LEU A 186 4.61 0.34 10.23
CA LEU A 186 3.53 0.46 11.22
C LEU A 186 2.16 0.08 10.65
N TYR A 187 1.92 0.39 9.37
CA TYR A 187 0.71 -0.02 8.66
C TYR A 187 0.57 -1.55 8.62
N LEU A 188 1.64 -2.30 8.37
CA LEU A 188 1.59 -3.76 8.36
C LEU A 188 1.23 -4.35 9.71
N ILE A 189 1.76 -3.76 10.81
CA ILE A 189 1.40 -4.18 12.17
C ILE A 189 -0.08 -3.93 12.42
N PHE A 190 -0.57 -2.73 12.10
CA PHE A 190 -1.97 -2.36 12.22
C PHE A 190 -2.87 -3.25 11.36
N PHE A 191 -2.52 -3.43 10.08
CA PHE A 191 -3.33 -4.14 9.11
C PHE A 191 -3.55 -5.62 9.47
N LYS A 192 -2.51 -6.32 9.95
CA LYS A 192 -2.61 -7.72 10.38
C LYS A 192 -3.71 -7.90 11.45
N VAL A 193 -3.72 -7.02 12.43
CA VAL A 193 -4.68 -7.07 13.54
C VAL A 193 -6.07 -6.63 13.09
N ASN A 194 -6.17 -5.56 12.28
CA ASN A 194 -7.43 -5.05 11.75
C ASN A 194 -8.13 -6.07 10.84
N PHE A 195 -7.38 -6.76 10.01
CA PHE A 195 -7.92 -7.84 9.18
C PHE A 195 -8.48 -8.99 10.08
N THR A 196 -7.71 -9.43 11.08
CA THR A 196 -8.12 -10.49 12.01
C THR A 196 -9.38 -10.09 12.78
N GLU A 197 -9.47 -8.84 13.22
CA GLU A 197 -10.66 -8.27 13.85
C GLU A 197 -11.88 -8.34 12.91
N SER A 198 -11.72 -8.01 11.62
CA SER A 198 -12.81 -8.10 10.65
C SER A 198 -13.35 -9.53 10.49
N VAL A 199 -12.47 -10.54 10.54
CA VAL A 199 -12.86 -11.95 10.49
C VAL A 199 -13.58 -12.38 11.77
N LEU A 200 -13.13 -11.90 12.94
CA LEU A 200 -13.83 -12.11 14.22
C LEU A 200 -15.26 -11.53 14.17
N LEU A 201 -15.43 -10.33 13.66
CA LEU A 201 -16.75 -9.69 13.54
C LEU A 201 -17.69 -10.47 12.62
N LYS A 202 -17.20 -10.98 11.50
CA LYS A 202 -17.97 -11.87 10.60
C LYS A 202 -18.40 -13.16 11.31
N ALA A 203 -17.53 -13.74 12.15
CA ALA A 203 -17.87 -14.91 12.96
C ALA A 203 -18.96 -14.59 14.00
N ILE A 204 -18.93 -13.41 14.62
CA ILE A 204 -19.97 -12.93 15.52
C ILE A 204 -21.31 -12.75 14.79
N GLU A 205 -21.32 -12.13 13.62
CA GLU A 205 -22.52 -11.96 12.79
C GLU A 205 -23.14 -13.29 12.35
N SER A 206 -22.30 -14.27 12.03
CA SER A 206 -22.77 -15.62 11.64
C SER A 206 -23.15 -16.52 12.82
N ASN A 207 -22.99 -16.05 14.07
CA ASN A 207 -23.20 -16.82 15.29
C ASN A 207 -22.37 -18.11 15.37
N ASP A 208 -21.18 -18.15 14.79
CA ASP A 208 -20.27 -19.29 14.81
C ASP A 208 -19.35 -19.21 16.04
N ILE A 209 -19.76 -19.86 17.13
CA ILE A 209 -19.02 -19.86 18.41
C ILE A 209 -17.57 -20.39 18.23
N SER A 210 -17.38 -21.43 17.40
CA SER A 210 -16.05 -22.00 17.17
C SER A 210 -15.14 -21.01 16.45
N ALA A 211 -15.66 -20.38 15.38
CA ALA A 211 -14.95 -19.36 14.65
C ALA A 211 -14.66 -18.11 15.52
N ILE A 212 -15.61 -17.70 16.40
CA ILE A 212 -15.40 -16.61 17.35
C ILE A 212 -14.21 -16.92 18.27
N GLN A 213 -14.16 -18.11 18.86
CA GLN A 213 -13.08 -18.50 19.77
C GLN A 213 -11.73 -18.56 19.05
N GLN A 214 -11.69 -19.16 17.85
CA GLN A 214 -10.47 -19.25 17.05
C GLN A 214 -9.93 -17.87 16.66
N ASN A 215 -10.79 -17.01 16.13
CA ASN A 215 -10.39 -15.67 15.69
C ASN A 215 -10.08 -14.73 16.87
N SER A 216 -10.72 -14.91 18.02
CA SER A 216 -10.39 -14.21 19.25
C SER A 216 -8.96 -14.55 19.72
N ASN A 217 -8.59 -15.83 19.74
CA ASN A 217 -7.23 -16.24 20.09
C ASN A 217 -6.19 -15.68 19.11
N ALA A 218 -6.50 -15.68 17.80
CA ALA A 218 -5.62 -15.10 16.78
C ALA A 218 -5.48 -13.57 16.96
N LEU A 219 -6.58 -12.88 17.28
CA LEU A 219 -6.58 -11.43 17.53
C LEU A 219 -5.71 -11.06 18.74
N GLU A 220 -5.81 -11.82 19.84
CA GLU A 220 -4.94 -11.65 21.01
C GLU A 220 -3.48 -11.89 20.65
N GLN A 221 -3.18 -13.01 19.98
CA GLN A 221 -1.82 -13.38 19.58
C GLN A 221 -1.19 -12.27 18.71
N TYR A 222 -1.85 -11.85 17.64
CA TYR A 222 -1.30 -10.85 16.71
C TYR A 222 -1.19 -9.47 17.34
N SER A 223 -2.09 -9.12 18.27
CA SER A 223 -1.96 -7.91 19.07
C SER A 223 -0.69 -7.95 19.94
N ASN A 224 -0.41 -9.07 20.60
CA ASN A 224 0.81 -9.26 21.39
C ASN A 224 2.07 -9.23 20.51
N GLU A 225 2.08 -9.91 19.36
CA GLU A 225 3.19 -9.87 18.39
C GLU A 225 3.47 -8.45 17.92
N GLY A 226 2.41 -7.69 17.60
CA GLY A 226 2.52 -6.31 17.21
C GLY A 226 3.13 -5.43 18.31
N MET A 227 2.71 -5.62 19.56
CA MET A 227 3.27 -4.91 20.72
C MET A 227 4.77 -5.21 20.91
N GLU A 228 5.21 -6.45 20.70
CA GLU A 228 6.64 -6.80 20.75
C GLU A 228 7.43 -6.09 19.63
N LYS A 229 6.90 -6.08 18.41
CA LYS A 229 7.53 -5.36 17.27
C LYS A 229 7.69 -3.85 17.57
N LEU A 230 6.70 -3.23 18.21
CA LEU A 230 6.78 -1.81 18.57
C LEU A 230 7.90 -1.48 19.57
N LYS A 231 8.34 -2.43 20.41
CA LYS A 231 9.44 -2.22 21.38
C LYS A 231 10.79 -1.91 20.71
N THR A 232 11.03 -2.50 19.55
CA THR A 232 12.29 -2.35 18.81
C THR A 232 12.17 -1.40 17.61
N PHE A 233 10.96 -0.90 17.36
CA PHE A 233 10.70 0.00 16.23
C PHE A 233 11.42 1.34 16.40
N LYS A 234 12.05 1.81 15.34
CA LYS A 234 12.74 3.10 15.32
C LYS A 234 11.90 4.14 14.58
N PRO A 235 11.21 5.03 15.30
CA PRO A 235 10.36 6.02 14.68
C PRO A 235 11.17 7.07 13.93
N TYR A 236 10.66 7.51 12.78
CA TYR A 236 11.27 8.57 12.00
C TYR A 236 11.39 9.85 12.83
N LYS A 237 12.60 10.43 12.90
CA LYS A 237 12.92 11.62 13.70
C LYS A 237 12.41 11.56 15.15
N ASN A 238 12.32 10.37 15.75
CA ASN A 238 11.78 10.13 17.10
C ASN A 238 10.29 10.54 17.25
N ASP A 239 9.53 10.67 16.17
CA ASP A 239 8.09 10.94 16.23
C ASP A 239 7.32 9.67 16.63
N MET A 240 6.89 9.65 17.89
CA MET A 240 6.14 8.54 18.49
C MET A 240 4.64 8.56 18.17
N SER A 241 4.12 9.56 17.45
CA SER A 241 2.69 9.76 17.27
C SER A 241 2.00 8.54 16.66
N LEU A 242 2.51 8.02 15.54
CA LEU A 242 1.95 6.86 14.86
C LEU A 242 2.23 5.55 15.62
N VAL A 243 3.39 5.44 16.29
CA VAL A 243 3.70 4.30 17.19
C VAL A 243 2.67 4.20 18.31
N LEU A 244 2.35 5.33 18.96
CA LEU A 244 1.36 5.38 20.05
C LEU A 244 -0.07 5.11 19.55
N ALA A 245 -0.41 5.58 18.35
CA ALA A 245 -1.71 5.26 17.74
C ALA A 245 -1.82 3.77 17.41
N THR A 246 -0.74 3.17 16.88
CA THR A 246 -0.67 1.71 16.63
C THR A 246 -0.78 0.94 17.93
N LYS A 247 -0.01 1.31 18.94
CA LYS A 247 -0.08 0.69 20.28
C LYS A 247 -1.50 0.71 20.85
N LYS A 248 -2.16 1.87 20.81
CA LYS A 248 -3.53 2.04 21.30
C LYS A 248 -4.52 1.13 20.57
N TYR A 249 -4.36 0.95 19.26
CA TYR A 249 -5.18 0.04 18.48
C TYR A 249 -4.95 -1.43 18.89
N LEU A 250 -3.69 -1.85 19.08
CA LEU A 250 -3.34 -3.20 19.51
C LEU A 250 -3.88 -3.51 20.92
N GLU A 251 -3.79 -2.55 21.85
CA GLU A 251 -4.37 -2.67 23.20
C GLU A 251 -5.89 -2.80 23.16
N PHE A 252 -6.56 -2.04 22.29
CA PHE A 252 -8.00 -2.14 22.07
C PHE A 252 -8.38 -3.52 21.51
N SER A 253 -7.70 -4.00 20.46
CA SER A 253 -7.99 -5.29 19.83
C SER A 253 -7.75 -6.47 20.79
N LYS A 254 -6.68 -6.39 21.59
CA LYS A 254 -6.46 -7.37 22.67
C LYS A 254 -7.63 -7.38 23.67
N LYS A 255 -8.15 -6.21 24.02
CA LYS A 255 -9.30 -6.09 24.92
C LYS A 255 -10.57 -6.67 24.31
N GLU A 256 -10.79 -6.51 23.00
CA GLU A 256 -11.89 -7.18 22.29
C GLU A 256 -11.79 -8.69 22.39
N ALA A 257 -10.61 -9.25 22.15
CA ALA A 257 -10.40 -10.68 22.27
C ALA A 257 -10.72 -11.20 23.69
N LEU A 258 -10.29 -10.48 24.73
CA LEU A 258 -10.37 -10.94 26.11
C LEU A 258 -11.70 -10.62 26.81
N GLU A 259 -12.42 -9.58 26.39
CA GLU A 259 -13.64 -9.11 27.07
C GLU A 259 -14.88 -9.24 26.18
N LEU A 260 -14.84 -8.77 24.92
CA LEU A 260 -16.01 -8.82 24.04
C LEU A 260 -16.34 -10.24 23.62
N SER A 261 -15.35 -10.98 23.09
CA SER A 261 -15.58 -12.32 22.54
C SER A 261 -16.16 -13.30 23.59
N PRO A 262 -15.64 -13.40 24.82
CA PRO A 262 -16.23 -14.24 25.85
C PRO A 262 -17.65 -13.81 26.23
N SER A 263 -17.93 -12.50 26.29
CA SER A 263 -19.28 -11.95 26.56
C SER A 263 -20.27 -12.38 25.49
N VAL A 264 -19.86 -12.26 24.21
CA VAL A 264 -20.67 -12.68 23.05
C VAL A 264 -20.96 -14.17 23.09
N VAL A 265 -19.94 -15.00 23.29
CA VAL A 265 -20.09 -16.48 23.39
C VAL A 265 -21.03 -16.85 24.53
N SER A 266 -20.85 -16.26 25.71
CA SER A 266 -21.72 -16.55 26.87
C SER A 266 -23.18 -16.20 26.58
N PHE A 267 -23.44 -15.06 25.91
CA PHE A 267 -24.80 -14.68 25.52
C PHE A 267 -25.38 -15.63 24.48
N MET A 268 -24.60 -16.05 23.47
CA MET A 268 -25.04 -17.01 22.45
C MET A 268 -25.40 -18.36 23.06
N MET A 269 -24.59 -18.88 23.99
CA MET A 269 -24.87 -20.13 24.69
C MET A 269 -26.13 -20.04 25.56
N LEU A 270 -26.33 -18.92 26.25
CA LEU A 270 -27.54 -18.66 27.02
C LEU A 270 -28.77 -18.61 26.12
N ASN A 271 -28.69 -17.92 25.00
CA ASN A 271 -29.78 -17.85 24.02
C ASN A 271 -30.10 -19.22 23.40
N GLN A 272 -29.10 -20.02 23.08
CA GLN A 272 -29.29 -21.39 22.61
C GLN A 272 -30.06 -22.22 23.64
N LYS A 273 -29.64 -22.20 24.91
CA LYS A 273 -30.32 -22.88 26.03
C LYS A 273 -31.79 -22.43 26.17
N PHE A 274 -32.03 -21.13 26.01
CA PHE A 274 -33.39 -20.56 26.02
C PHE A 274 -34.24 -21.11 24.86
N GLN A 275 -33.74 -21.10 23.63
CA GLN A 275 -34.46 -21.64 22.47
C GLN A 275 -34.80 -23.13 22.61
N GLU A 276 -33.86 -23.93 23.14
CA GLU A 276 -34.08 -25.34 23.42
C GLU A 276 -35.17 -25.54 24.50
N SER A 277 -35.11 -24.75 25.57
CA SER A 277 -36.09 -24.80 26.65
C SER A 277 -37.48 -24.35 26.17
N LYS A 278 -37.52 -23.29 25.36
CA LYS A 278 -38.78 -22.80 24.74
C LYS A 278 -39.38 -23.89 23.85
N LYS A 279 -38.62 -24.51 22.99
CA LYS A 279 -39.09 -25.63 22.13
C LYS A 279 -39.64 -26.80 22.94
N LYS A 280 -39.03 -27.16 24.09
CA LYS A 280 -39.54 -28.19 25.00
C LYS A 280 -40.88 -27.79 25.61
N MET A 281 -41.02 -26.53 26.01
CA MET A 281 -42.27 -25.99 26.58
C MET A 281 -43.39 -25.92 25.55
N ASP A 282 -43.08 -25.50 24.31
CA ASP A 282 -44.05 -25.39 23.21
C ASP A 282 -44.59 -26.76 22.75
N ASN A 283 -43.78 -27.80 22.86
CA ASN A 283 -44.19 -29.18 22.53
C ASN A 283 -45.02 -29.86 23.59
N LYS A 284 -45.27 -29.25 24.77
CA LYS A 284 -46.10 -29.76 25.85
C LYS A 284 -47.42 -29.00 25.93
N SER A 285 -48.52 -29.70 26.13
CA SER A 285 -49.81 -29.04 26.49
C SER A 285 -49.67 -28.34 27.86
N ALA A 286 -50.44 -27.27 28.05
CA ALA A 286 -50.40 -26.50 29.28
C ALA A 286 -50.63 -27.34 30.54
N SER A 287 -51.53 -28.35 30.43
CA SER A 287 -51.86 -29.26 31.51
C SER A 287 -50.80 -30.32 31.84
N SER A 288 -49.86 -30.55 30.91
CA SER A 288 -48.76 -31.54 31.07
C SER A 288 -47.45 -30.92 31.52
N ARG A 289 -47.40 -29.61 31.69
CA ARG A 289 -46.22 -28.87 32.20
C ARG A 289 -46.18 -28.94 33.71
N THR A 290 -45.08 -29.40 34.29
CA THR A 290 -44.91 -29.37 35.74
C THR A 290 -44.61 -27.96 36.26
N LYS A 291 -44.88 -27.72 37.53
CA LYS A 291 -44.56 -26.44 38.16
C LYS A 291 -43.07 -26.12 38.08
N GLU A 292 -42.23 -27.15 38.30
CA GLU A 292 -40.78 -27.03 38.23
C GLU A 292 -40.30 -26.60 36.82
N GLU A 293 -40.89 -27.17 35.76
CA GLU A 293 -40.55 -26.79 34.38
C GLU A 293 -40.92 -25.35 34.09
N ILE A 294 -42.10 -24.90 34.57
CA ILE A 294 -42.57 -23.51 34.42
C ILE A 294 -41.62 -22.55 35.17
N ASP A 295 -41.28 -22.87 36.42
CA ASP A 295 -40.42 -22.02 37.26
C ASP A 295 -39.00 -21.92 36.64
N ASN A 296 -38.44 -23.01 36.17
CA ASN A 296 -37.13 -23.03 35.51
C ASN A 296 -37.15 -22.25 34.20
N PHE A 297 -38.21 -22.38 33.38
CA PHE A 297 -38.36 -21.60 32.17
C PHE A 297 -38.48 -20.10 32.46
N ASN A 298 -39.30 -19.69 33.45
CA ASN A 298 -39.45 -18.28 33.83
C ASN A 298 -38.12 -17.69 34.36
N LYS A 299 -37.36 -18.47 35.12
CA LYS A 299 -36.02 -18.06 35.55
C LYS A 299 -35.09 -17.82 34.37
N LEU A 300 -35.10 -18.70 33.38
CA LEU A 300 -34.29 -18.57 32.17
C LEU A 300 -34.71 -17.37 31.31
N VAL A 301 -36.04 -17.10 31.20
CA VAL A 301 -36.57 -15.88 30.54
C VAL A 301 -36.02 -14.62 31.19
N ASN A 302 -36.05 -14.55 32.54
CA ASN A 302 -35.54 -13.40 33.28
C ASN A 302 -34.04 -13.21 33.11
N GLU A 303 -33.28 -14.31 33.09
CA GLU A 303 -31.82 -14.30 32.84
C GLU A 303 -31.50 -13.77 31.45
N VAL A 304 -32.15 -14.31 30.40
CA VAL A 304 -32.00 -13.83 29.02
C VAL A 304 -32.35 -12.34 28.88
N ASN A 305 -33.48 -11.90 29.45
CA ASN A 305 -33.90 -10.49 29.37
C ASN A 305 -32.86 -9.55 29.99
N LYS A 306 -32.26 -9.96 31.11
CA LYS A 306 -31.17 -9.19 31.74
C LYS A 306 -29.93 -9.14 30.87
N GLU A 307 -29.53 -10.30 30.31
CA GLU A 307 -28.29 -10.41 29.54
C GLU A 307 -28.37 -9.77 28.15
N VAL A 308 -29.56 -9.68 27.52
CA VAL A 308 -29.80 -8.90 26.30
C VAL A 308 -29.37 -7.43 26.48
N GLY A 309 -29.75 -6.84 27.62
CA GLY A 309 -29.38 -5.46 27.96
C GLY A 309 -27.87 -5.29 28.12
N ASN A 310 -27.22 -6.24 28.79
CA ASN A 310 -25.76 -6.24 28.98
C ASN A 310 -25.02 -6.43 27.64
N TYR A 311 -25.43 -7.42 26.86
CA TYR A 311 -24.89 -7.71 25.53
C TYR A 311 -24.92 -6.48 24.61
N ASN A 312 -26.12 -5.88 24.46
CA ASN A 312 -26.28 -4.71 23.60
C ASN A 312 -25.40 -3.53 24.05
N ARG A 313 -25.27 -3.29 25.34
CA ARG A 313 -24.43 -2.24 25.89
C ARG A 313 -22.95 -2.50 25.61
N THR A 314 -22.51 -3.75 25.76
CA THR A 314 -21.13 -4.18 25.49
C THR A 314 -20.80 -4.03 24.01
N ILE A 315 -21.62 -4.55 23.12
CA ILE A 315 -21.45 -4.43 21.67
C ILE A 315 -21.36 -2.95 21.25
N ASN A 316 -22.30 -2.10 21.70
CA ASN A 316 -22.31 -0.68 21.33
C ASN A 316 -21.06 0.06 21.83
N LYS A 317 -20.59 -0.25 23.03
CA LYS A 317 -19.36 0.33 23.57
C LYS A 317 -18.15 -0.06 22.71
N PHE A 318 -17.98 -1.36 22.42
CA PHE A 318 -16.85 -1.82 21.61
C PHE A 318 -16.91 -1.28 20.18
N ASN A 319 -18.09 -1.19 19.55
CA ASN A 319 -18.25 -0.59 18.22
C ASN A 319 -17.82 0.89 18.20
N THR A 320 -18.19 1.65 19.24
CA THR A 320 -17.79 3.06 19.38
C THR A 320 -16.27 3.17 19.56
N ASP A 321 -15.69 2.39 20.47
CA ASP A 321 -14.26 2.40 20.78
C ASP A 321 -13.43 1.97 19.53
N ARG A 322 -13.89 0.96 18.78
CA ARG A 322 -13.32 0.50 17.52
C ARG A 322 -13.23 1.62 16.50
N THR A 323 -14.39 2.24 16.21
CA THR A 323 -14.48 3.34 15.25
C THR A 323 -13.53 4.48 15.62
N ASN A 324 -13.51 4.87 16.89
CA ASN A 324 -12.64 5.94 17.37
C ASN A 324 -11.16 5.57 17.24
N THR A 325 -10.79 4.32 17.52
CA THR A 325 -9.40 3.89 17.53
C THR A 325 -8.85 3.75 16.10
N ILE A 326 -9.64 3.18 15.18
CA ILE A 326 -9.30 3.09 13.75
C ILE A 326 -9.20 4.50 13.14
N ASN A 327 -10.18 5.38 13.40
CA ASN A 327 -10.14 6.75 12.89
C ASN A 327 -8.92 7.52 13.43
N ASN A 328 -8.59 7.34 14.71
CA ASN A 328 -7.39 7.94 15.28
C ASN A 328 -6.12 7.45 14.60
N TRP A 329 -6.00 6.15 14.29
CA TRP A 329 -4.86 5.61 13.58
C TRP A 329 -4.73 6.20 12.18
N ASN A 330 -5.82 6.22 11.41
CA ASN A 330 -5.86 6.76 10.05
C ASN A 330 -5.48 8.25 10.02
N VAL A 331 -6.09 9.07 10.88
CA VAL A 331 -5.79 10.52 10.96
C VAL A 331 -4.35 10.76 11.38
N THR A 332 -3.83 9.96 12.31
CA THR A 332 -2.44 10.10 12.76
C THR A 332 -1.46 9.72 11.65
N GLY A 333 -1.74 8.66 10.89
CA GLY A 333 -0.94 8.25 9.74
C GLY A 333 -0.90 9.33 8.64
N ASP A 334 -2.07 9.87 8.29
CA ASP A 334 -2.17 10.98 7.32
C ASP A 334 -1.36 12.20 7.77
N ASN A 335 -1.51 12.58 9.05
CA ASN A 335 -0.79 13.73 9.61
C ASN A 335 0.72 13.49 9.69
N PHE A 336 1.16 12.25 9.95
CA PHE A 336 2.56 11.88 9.95
C PHE A 336 3.17 12.07 8.55
N ILE A 337 2.53 11.52 7.52
CA ILE A 337 2.97 11.68 6.13
C ILE A 337 2.98 13.17 5.73
N ALA A 338 1.87 13.88 5.99
CA ALA A 338 1.73 15.29 5.62
C ALA A 338 2.75 16.21 6.33
N ARG A 339 3.20 15.85 7.54
CA ARG A 339 4.19 16.62 8.32
C ARG A 339 5.58 16.49 7.76
N TYR A 340 5.97 15.31 7.29
CA TYR A 340 7.37 15.01 6.97
C TYR A 340 7.67 14.91 5.50
N VAL A 341 6.71 14.62 4.63
CA VAL A 341 6.88 14.73 3.18
C VAL A 341 6.86 16.21 2.81
N PRO A 342 7.97 16.76 2.27
CA PRO A 342 8.04 18.17 1.94
C PRO A 342 6.97 18.57 0.90
N ILE A 343 6.52 19.82 0.99
CA ILE A 343 5.74 20.51 -0.05
C ILE A 343 6.69 21.49 -0.75
N ASP A 344 6.46 21.80 -2.02
CA ASP A 344 7.25 22.80 -2.77
C ASP A 344 7.15 24.18 -2.17
#